data_680023d43502ddc72c8540f9f91bab80
#
_entry.id   680023d43502ddc72c8540f9f91bab80
#
_cell.length_a   1.000
_cell.length_b   1.000
_cell.length_c   1.000
_cell.angle_alpha   90.00
_cell.angle_beta   90.00
_cell.angle_gamma   90.00
#
_symmetry.space_group_name_H-M   'P 1'
#
loop_
_entity.id
_entity.type
_entity.pdbx_description
1 polymer ?
#
loop_
_entity_poly.entity_id
_entity_poly.type
_entity_poly.pdbx_seq_one_letter_code
_entity_poly.pdbx_strand_id
1 'polypeptide(L)'
;MGAIQGIFAAQFEVLRKKGHSPSEAFNETVEELTQSLMPLVAENGMDWMYANCSTTAQRGALDWWKKFRDATLPVFNELYDSVAAGKEAALSIESNSKADYREKLEVELKELRDSELWQAGKTVRSLRPENQKPTPDTPQLKEKKVKASLNSL
;
A
#
# COMPACT_ATOMS: atom_id res chain seq x y z
N MET A 1 8.73 3.75 3.14
CA MET A 1 7.35 3.40 3.57
C MET A 1 6.50 4.64 3.82
N GLY A 2 7.00 5.68 4.51
CA GLY A 2 6.22 6.89 4.84
C GLY A 2 5.61 7.59 3.63
N ALA A 3 6.33 7.73 2.52
CA ALA A 3 5.81 8.34 1.29
C ALA A 3 4.59 7.57 0.73
N ILE A 4 4.64 6.22 0.73
CA ILE A 4 3.52 5.38 0.28
C ILE A 4 2.32 5.55 1.21
N GLN A 5 2.55 5.56 2.52
CA GLN A 5 1.50 5.81 3.52
C GLN A 5 0.84 7.17 3.31
N GLY A 6 1.63 8.22 3.03
CA GLY A 6 1.12 9.56 2.75
C GLY A 6 0.26 9.61 1.49
N ILE A 7 0.67 8.92 0.42
CA ILE A 7 -0.10 8.82 -0.83
C ILE A 7 -1.43 8.09 -0.58
N PHE A 8 -1.42 6.96 0.13
CA PHE A 8 -2.65 6.24 0.48
C PHE A 8 -3.62 7.11 1.26
N ALA A 9 -3.13 7.82 2.28
CA ALA A 9 -3.94 8.70 3.10
C ALA A 9 -4.56 9.83 2.28
N ALA A 10 -3.76 10.50 1.43
CA ALA A 10 -4.24 11.58 0.59
C ALA A 10 -5.33 11.14 -0.41
N GLN A 11 -5.12 10.01 -1.09
CA GLN A 11 -6.11 9.45 -2.02
C GLN A 11 -7.40 9.06 -1.28
N PHE A 12 -7.27 8.33 -0.18
CA PHE A 12 -8.41 7.92 0.64
C PHE A 12 -9.23 9.13 1.10
N GLU A 13 -8.57 10.15 1.64
CA GLU A 13 -9.23 11.37 2.10
C GLU A 13 -10.01 12.07 0.96
N VAL A 14 -9.41 12.18 -0.22
CA VAL A 14 -10.08 12.78 -1.39
C VAL A 14 -11.33 11.98 -1.76
N LEU A 15 -11.23 10.64 -1.85
CA LEU A 15 -12.39 9.81 -2.20
C LEU A 15 -13.48 9.90 -1.13
N ARG A 16 -13.12 9.88 0.16
CA ARG A 16 -14.07 10.06 1.26
C ARG A 16 -14.80 11.41 1.18
N LYS A 17 -14.08 12.50 0.92
CA LYS A 17 -14.67 13.84 0.71
C LYS A 17 -15.59 13.92 -0.51
N LYS A 18 -15.40 13.05 -1.50
CA LYS A 18 -16.24 12.97 -2.70
C LYS A 18 -17.41 11.99 -2.56
N GLY A 19 -17.60 11.39 -1.39
CA GLY A 19 -18.77 10.57 -1.05
C GLY A 19 -18.60 9.06 -1.25
N HIS A 20 -17.41 8.57 -1.62
CA HIS A 20 -17.16 7.14 -1.64
C HIS A 20 -17.23 6.53 -0.24
N SER A 21 -17.73 5.30 -0.14
CA SER A 21 -17.72 4.56 1.13
C SER A 21 -16.28 4.25 1.59
N PRO A 22 -16.04 4.01 2.88
CA PRO A 22 -14.70 3.66 3.36
C PRO A 22 -14.11 2.43 2.67
N SER A 23 -14.93 1.41 2.43
CA SER A 23 -14.47 0.17 1.77
C SER A 23 -14.11 0.39 0.31
N GLU A 24 -14.92 1.16 -0.45
CA GLU A 24 -14.58 1.55 -1.82
C GLU A 24 -13.29 2.37 -1.87
N ALA A 25 -13.21 3.41 -1.04
CA ALA A 25 -12.01 4.25 -0.99
C ALA A 25 -10.75 3.43 -0.65
N PHE A 26 -10.82 2.48 0.27
CA PHE A 26 -9.71 1.59 0.60
C PHE A 26 -9.36 0.66 -0.57
N ASN A 27 -10.37 0.07 -1.22
CA ASN A 27 -10.16 -0.82 -2.36
C ASN A 27 -9.39 -0.13 -3.49
N GLU A 28 -9.84 1.06 -3.88
CA GLU A 28 -9.25 1.85 -4.97
C GLU A 28 -7.86 2.40 -4.66
N THR A 29 -7.56 2.66 -3.38
CA THR A 29 -6.29 3.32 -3.00
C THR A 29 -5.23 2.35 -2.52
N VAL A 30 -5.59 1.29 -1.81
CA VAL A 30 -4.64 0.39 -1.16
C VAL A 30 -4.72 -1.03 -1.69
N GLU A 31 -5.93 -1.61 -1.70
CA GLU A 31 -6.10 -3.05 -1.94
C GLU A 31 -5.70 -3.43 -3.36
N GLU A 32 -6.23 -2.75 -4.36
CA GLU A 32 -5.91 -3.04 -5.76
C GLU A 32 -4.42 -2.84 -6.04
N LEU A 33 -3.84 -1.75 -5.56
CA LEU A 33 -2.43 -1.48 -5.76
C LEU A 33 -1.55 -2.58 -5.14
N THR A 34 -1.81 -2.95 -3.89
CA THR A 34 -0.93 -3.86 -3.14
C THR A 34 -1.14 -5.33 -3.47
N GLN A 35 -2.37 -5.73 -3.80
CA GLN A 35 -2.69 -7.14 -4.04
C GLN A 35 -2.61 -7.53 -5.51
N SER A 36 -2.86 -6.60 -6.43
CA SER A 36 -2.93 -6.89 -7.85
C SER A 36 -1.80 -6.22 -8.64
N LEU A 37 -1.61 -4.91 -8.51
CA LEU A 37 -0.73 -4.17 -9.41
C LEU A 37 0.75 -4.27 -9.03
N MET A 38 1.09 -4.11 -7.76
CA MET A 38 2.50 -4.13 -7.33
C MET A 38 3.21 -5.46 -7.56
N PRO A 39 2.61 -6.64 -7.35
CA PRO A 39 3.21 -7.91 -7.74
C PRO A 39 3.55 -7.98 -9.23
N LEU A 40 2.65 -7.51 -10.11
CA LEU A 40 2.87 -7.48 -11.56
C LEU A 40 3.96 -6.49 -11.97
N VAL A 41 4.01 -5.33 -11.31
CA VAL A 41 5.10 -4.35 -11.52
C VAL A 41 6.44 -4.92 -11.07
N ALA A 42 6.48 -5.62 -9.95
CA ALA A 42 7.71 -6.23 -9.44
C ALA A 42 8.26 -7.32 -10.39
N GLU A 43 7.37 -8.06 -11.04
CA GLU A 43 7.73 -9.14 -11.97
C GLU A 43 8.10 -8.62 -13.37
N ASN A 44 7.34 -7.65 -13.90
CA ASN A 44 7.38 -7.30 -15.32
C ASN A 44 7.81 -5.86 -15.62
N GLY A 45 7.82 -4.99 -14.63
CA GLY A 45 8.13 -3.56 -14.78
C GLY A 45 6.90 -2.67 -15.00
N MET A 46 7.11 -1.36 -14.87
CA MET A 46 6.02 -0.37 -14.91
C MET A 46 5.49 -0.15 -16.32
N ASP A 47 6.34 -0.19 -17.32
CA ASP A 47 5.97 -0.05 -18.72
C ASP A 47 5.09 -1.21 -19.19
N TRP A 48 5.44 -2.44 -18.80
CA TRP A 48 4.60 -3.62 -19.03
C TRP A 48 3.24 -3.46 -18.36
N MET A 49 3.20 -3.02 -17.11
CA MET A 49 1.95 -2.80 -16.38
C MET A 49 1.05 -1.81 -17.12
N TYR A 50 1.59 -0.68 -17.56
CA TYR A 50 0.84 0.31 -18.34
C TYR A 50 0.35 -0.25 -19.68
N ALA A 51 1.18 -1.01 -20.39
CA ALA A 51 0.79 -1.60 -21.65
C ALA A 51 -0.38 -2.62 -21.53
N ASN A 52 -0.52 -3.24 -20.36
CA ASN A 52 -1.55 -4.26 -20.10
C ASN A 52 -2.78 -3.73 -19.33
N CYS A 53 -2.84 -2.43 -19.04
CA CYS A 53 -4.03 -1.79 -18.47
C CYS A 53 -5.02 -1.35 -19.54
N SER A 54 -6.23 -0.97 -19.10
CA SER A 54 -7.20 -0.30 -19.96
C SER A 54 -6.65 1.03 -20.50
N THR A 55 -7.13 1.47 -21.66
CA THR A 55 -6.71 2.74 -22.26
C THR A 55 -6.88 3.94 -21.32
N THR A 56 -7.94 3.94 -20.52
CA THR A 56 -8.19 4.98 -19.51
C THR A 56 -7.12 4.97 -18.43
N ALA A 57 -6.79 3.79 -17.89
CA ALA A 57 -5.75 3.65 -16.87
C ALA A 57 -4.36 4.02 -17.41
N GLN A 58 -4.03 3.59 -18.63
CA GLN A 58 -2.79 3.98 -19.31
C GLN A 58 -2.65 5.50 -19.39
N ARG A 59 -3.70 6.16 -19.90
CA ARG A 59 -3.69 7.63 -20.07
C ARG A 59 -3.58 8.33 -18.72
N GLY A 60 -4.40 7.92 -17.76
CA GLY A 60 -4.36 8.47 -16.40
C GLY A 60 -2.97 8.37 -15.79
N ALA A 61 -2.36 7.19 -15.82
CA ALA A 61 -1.03 6.96 -15.29
C ALA A 61 0.04 7.83 -15.99
N LEU A 62 0.09 7.80 -17.34
CA LEU A 62 1.08 8.54 -18.12
C LEU A 62 0.94 10.06 -18.00
N ASP A 63 -0.28 10.57 -17.81
CA ASP A 63 -0.51 12.01 -17.71
C ASP A 63 -0.25 12.55 -16.29
N TRP A 64 -0.45 11.73 -15.26
CA TRP A 64 -0.40 12.21 -13.88
C TRP A 64 0.88 11.87 -13.11
N TRP A 65 1.63 10.82 -13.45
CA TRP A 65 2.82 10.44 -12.67
C TRP A 65 3.86 11.56 -12.56
N LYS A 66 4.00 12.40 -13.61
CA LYS A 66 4.93 13.54 -13.61
C LYS A 66 4.55 14.57 -12.56
N LYS A 67 3.24 14.84 -12.39
CA LYS A 67 2.74 15.77 -11.38
C LYS A 67 3.00 15.25 -9.97
N PHE A 68 2.82 13.95 -9.74
CA PHE A 68 3.15 13.34 -8.46
C PHE A 68 4.66 13.38 -8.18
N ARG A 69 5.49 13.08 -9.17
CA ARG A 69 6.94 13.22 -9.06
C ARG A 69 7.33 14.65 -8.66
N ASP A 70 6.81 15.63 -9.37
CA ASP A 70 7.16 17.04 -9.16
C ASP A 70 6.68 17.55 -7.78
N ALA A 71 5.53 17.07 -7.33
CA ALA A 71 5.00 17.40 -5.99
C ALA A 71 5.82 16.74 -4.86
N THR A 72 6.37 15.56 -5.07
CA THR A 72 7.10 14.82 -4.04
C THR A 72 8.60 15.09 -4.04
N LEU A 73 9.18 15.53 -5.15
CA LEU A 73 10.62 15.77 -5.28
C LEU A 73 11.18 16.73 -4.22
N PRO A 74 10.54 17.87 -3.89
CA PRO A 74 11.03 18.75 -2.81
C PRO A 74 11.10 18.05 -1.45
N VAL A 75 10.10 17.24 -1.12
CA VAL A 75 10.04 16.49 0.15
C VAL A 75 11.14 15.42 0.22
N PHE A 76 11.44 14.76 -0.88
CA PHE A 76 12.56 13.81 -0.94
C PHE A 76 13.91 14.50 -0.82
N ASN A 77 14.10 15.70 -1.38
CA ASN A 77 15.32 16.49 -1.17
C ASN A 77 15.49 16.90 0.29
N GLU A 78 14.43 17.41 0.92
CA GLU A 78 14.45 17.75 2.34
C GLU A 78 14.82 16.56 3.22
N LEU A 79 14.21 15.40 2.98
CA LEU A 79 14.52 14.17 3.69
C LEU A 79 15.98 13.73 3.46
N TYR A 80 16.46 13.79 2.23
CA TYR A 80 17.84 13.45 1.91
C TYR A 80 18.83 14.35 2.68
N ASP A 81 18.61 15.65 2.67
CA ASP A 81 19.45 16.61 3.38
C ASP A 81 19.44 16.37 4.90
N SER A 82 18.29 16.04 5.47
CA SER A 82 18.16 15.69 6.88
C SER A 82 18.93 14.41 7.23
N VAL A 83 18.84 13.39 6.40
CA VAL A 83 19.60 12.13 6.56
C VAL A 83 21.11 12.39 6.40
N ALA A 84 21.52 13.11 5.36
CA ALA A 84 22.93 13.44 5.11
C ALA A 84 23.56 14.25 6.24
N ALA A 85 22.79 15.12 6.88
CA ALA A 85 23.21 15.89 8.05
C ALA A 85 23.21 15.08 9.38
N GLY A 86 22.82 13.80 9.35
CA GLY A 86 22.74 12.95 10.54
C GLY A 86 21.57 13.25 11.48
N LYS A 87 20.66 14.15 11.12
CA LYS A 87 19.54 14.57 11.97
C LYS A 87 18.61 13.42 12.27
N GLU A 88 18.26 12.59 11.27
CA GLU A 88 17.37 11.46 11.44
C GLU A 88 17.95 10.40 12.39
N ALA A 89 19.25 10.13 12.29
CA ALA A 89 19.95 9.23 13.20
C ALA A 89 19.96 9.76 14.64
N ALA A 90 20.24 11.06 14.82
CA ALA A 90 20.22 11.70 16.13
C ALA A 90 18.82 11.64 16.77
N LEU A 91 17.77 11.96 16.03
CA LEU A 91 16.37 11.87 16.50
C LEU A 91 15.99 10.44 16.89
N SER A 92 16.42 9.46 16.12
CA SER A 92 16.18 8.05 16.43
C SER A 92 16.84 7.63 17.74
N ILE A 93 18.11 7.99 17.94
CA ILE A 93 18.85 7.68 19.18
C ILE A 93 18.21 8.39 20.37
N GLU A 94 17.92 9.68 20.23
CA GLU A 94 17.27 10.46 21.29
C GLU A 94 15.91 9.86 21.69
N SER A 95 15.09 9.51 20.70
CA SER A 95 13.76 8.93 20.96
C SER A 95 13.86 7.58 21.67
N ASN A 96 14.73 6.70 21.19
CA ASN A 96 14.90 5.36 21.76
C ASN A 96 15.56 5.36 23.15
N SER A 97 16.27 6.42 23.53
CA SER A 97 16.88 6.56 24.87
C SER A 97 15.87 6.94 25.97
N LYS A 98 14.67 7.39 25.59
CA LYS A 98 13.62 7.79 26.54
C LYS A 98 12.93 6.56 27.13
N ALA A 99 12.73 6.57 28.45
CA ALA A 99 12.10 5.44 29.17
C ALA A 99 10.67 5.14 28.67
N ASP A 100 9.95 6.18 28.23
CA ASP A 100 8.55 6.11 27.74
C ASP A 100 8.44 5.89 26.21
N TYR A 101 9.56 5.63 25.54
CA TYR A 101 9.56 5.47 24.07
C TYR A 101 8.56 4.41 23.57
N ARG A 102 8.54 3.24 24.25
CA ARG A 102 7.63 2.13 23.84
C ARG A 102 6.17 2.47 24.02
N GLU A 103 5.82 3.21 25.05
CA GLU A 103 4.45 3.67 25.31
C GLU A 103 4.02 4.68 24.26
N LYS A 104 4.87 5.66 23.94
CA LYS A 104 4.62 6.66 22.89
C LYS A 104 4.47 6.02 21.53
N LEU A 105 5.36 5.11 21.16
CA LEU A 105 5.26 4.37 19.90
C LEU A 105 3.93 3.61 19.80
N GLU A 106 3.48 2.97 20.89
CA GLU A 106 2.20 2.23 20.88
C GLU A 106 1.00 3.17 20.70
N VAL A 107 1.05 4.39 21.25
CA VAL A 107 0.03 5.42 21.00
C VAL A 107 -0.03 5.78 19.52
N GLU A 108 1.11 6.09 18.89
CA GLU A 108 1.18 6.44 17.46
C GLU A 108 0.70 5.29 16.57
N LEU A 109 1.13 4.06 16.87
CA LEU A 109 0.68 2.87 16.13
C LEU A 109 -0.81 2.61 16.31
N LYS A 110 -1.34 2.92 17.49
CA LYS A 110 -2.78 2.80 17.78
C LYS A 110 -3.59 3.82 16.98
N GLU A 111 -3.16 5.07 16.94
CA GLU A 111 -3.79 6.12 16.11
C GLU A 111 -3.85 5.69 14.64
N LEU A 112 -2.75 5.15 14.12
CA LEU A 112 -2.71 4.63 12.77
C LEU A 112 -3.70 3.48 12.55
N ARG A 113 -3.71 2.48 13.46
CA ARG A 113 -4.64 1.34 13.38
C ARG A 113 -6.10 1.74 13.47
N ASP A 114 -6.42 2.75 14.27
CA ASP A 114 -7.79 3.22 14.52
C ASP A 114 -8.28 4.22 13.46
N SER A 115 -7.41 4.67 12.58
CA SER A 115 -7.80 5.56 11.47
C SER A 115 -8.84 4.89 10.56
N GLU A 116 -9.75 5.70 9.99
CA GLU A 116 -10.80 5.20 9.09
C GLU A 116 -10.22 4.37 7.94
N LEU A 117 -9.10 4.82 7.37
CA LEU A 117 -8.37 4.11 6.31
C LEU A 117 -8.05 2.66 6.72
N TRP A 118 -7.40 2.47 7.87
CA TRP A 118 -6.95 1.14 8.27
C TRP A 118 -8.05 0.28 8.88
N GLN A 119 -9.11 0.88 9.43
CA GLN A 119 -10.32 0.15 9.84
C GLN A 119 -11.09 -0.35 8.61
N ALA A 120 -11.24 0.46 7.56
CA ALA A 120 -11.79 0.00 6.28
C ALA A 120 -10.96 -1.16 5.71
N GLY A 121 -9.63 -1.05 5.76
CA GLY A 121 -8.72 -2.11 5.34
C GLY A 121 -8.88 -3.41 6.13
N LYS A 122 -9.17 -3.36 7.41
CA LYS A 122 -9.46 -4.54 8.21
C LYS A 122 -10.69 -5.27 7.68
N THR A 123 -11.75 -4.52 7.35
CA THR A 123 -12.98 -5.06 6.77
C THR A 123 -12.72 -5.68 5.41
N VAL A 124 -12.06 -4.96 4.49
CA VAL A 124 -11.78 -5.46 3.14
C VAL A 124 -10.92 -6.73 3.19
N ARG A 125 -9.84 -6.74 3.98
CA ARG A 125 -8.99 -7.92 4.14
C ARG A 125 -9.71 -9.14 4.70
N SER A 126 -10.73 -8.95 5.56
CA SER A 126 -11.52 -10.06 6.08
C SER A 126 -12.39 -10.74 5.02
N LEU A 127 -12.66 -10.04 3.91
CA LEU A 127 -13.46 -10.56 2.78
C LEU A 127 -12.61 -11.33 1.76
N ARG A 128 -11.29 -11.29 1.86
CA ARG A 128 -10.41 -12.06 0.97
C ARG A 128 -10.67 -13.56 1.10
N PRO A 129 -10.68 -14.33 -0.01
CA PRO A 129 -10.97 -15.76 0.02
C PRO A 129 -10.11 -16.54 1.02
N GLU A 130 -8.83 -16.22 1.13
CA GLU A 130 -7.89 -16.88 2.05
C GLU A 130 -8.18 -16.61 3.54
N ASN A 131 -8.92 -15.55 3.84
CA ASN A 131 -9.28 -15.15 5.20
C ASN A 131 -10.70 -15.59 5.60
N GLN A 132 -11.48 -16.13 4.65
CA GLN A 132 -12.81 -16.65 4.93
C GLN A 132 -12.71 -18.08 5.44
N LYS A 133 -13.35 -18.36 6.58
CA LYS A 133 -13.49 -19.75 7.04
C LYS A 133 -14.31 -20.51 5.98
N PRO A 134 -13.89 -21.73 5.59
CA PRO A 134 -14.69 -22.55 4.70
C PRO A 134 -16.09 -22.72 5.29
N THR A 135 -17.11 -22.33 4.53
CA THR A 135 -18.48 -22.74 4.88
C THR A 135 -18.66 -24.21 4.50
N PRO A 136 -19.51 -24.98 5.20
CA PRO A 136 -19.72 -26.39 4.90
C PRO A 136 -20.05 -26.70 3.43
N ASP A 137 -20.60 -25.74 2.71
CA ASP A 137 -21.01 -25.84 1.32
C ASP A 137 -20.04 -25.18 0.31
N THR A 138 -18.91 -24.65 0.76
CA THR A 138 -17.92 -24.07 -0.16
C THR A 138 -17.24 -25.22 -0.92
N PRO A 139 -17.41 -25.34 -2.27
CA PRO A 139 -16.69 -26.35 -3.04
C PRO A 139 -15.19 -26.12 -2.80
N GLN A 140 -14.51 -27.09 -2.21
CA GLN A 140 -13.06 -27.05 -2.13
C GLN A 140 -12.53 -26.95 -3.55
N LEU A 141 -12.00 -25.79 -3.93
CA LEU A 141 -11.17 -25.66 -5.10
C LEU A 141 -10.03 -26.65 -4.90
N LYS A 142 -10.14 -27.82 -5.58
CA LYS A 142 -9.08 -28.81 -5.58
C LYS A 142 -7.84 -28.06 -5.98
N GLU A 143 -6.86 -27.96 -5.08
CA GLU A 143 -5.52 -27.48 -5.41
C GLU A 143 -5.10 -28.26 -6.65
N LYS A 144 -5.11 -27.62 -7.80
CA LYS A 144 -4.37 -28.08 -8.95
C LYS A 144 -2.91 -27.96 -8.50
N LYS A 145 -2.39 -29.05 -7.95
CA LYS A 145 -0.95 -29.25 -7.88
C LYS A 145 -0.46 -29.13 -9.32
N VAL A 146 0.03 -27.96 -9.64
CA VAL A 146 0.89 -27.76 -10.80
C VAL A 146 2.15 -28.54 -10.46
N LYS A 147 2.14 -29.85 -10.68
CA LYS A 147 3.35 -30.62 -10.82
C LYS A 147 4.05 -30.02 -12.03
N ALA A 148 5.07 -29.21 -11.76
CA ALA A 148 6.02 -28.82 -12.76
C ALA A 148 6.54 -30.12 -13.40
N SER A 149 6.17 -30.35 -14.65
CA SER A 149 6.85 -31.30 -15.51
C SER A 149 8.16 -30.64 -15.96
N LEU A 150 9.13 -30.62 -15.06
CA LEU A 150 10.54 -30.39 -15.35
C LEU A 150 11.25 -31.72 -15.18
N ASN A 151 10.98 -32.65 -16.11
CA ASN A 151 11.88 -33.79 -16.39
C ASN A 151 11.49 -34.32 -17.78
N SER A 152 12.08 -33.70 -18.78
CA SER A 152 12.47 -34.32 -20.06
C SER A 152 12.73 -33.23 -21.10
N LEU A 153 13.97 -32.78 -21.14
CA LEU A 153 14.77 -32.56 -22.35
C LEU A 153 16.19 -32.25 -21.89
#